data_7cfcb44be31a8f23ea5db50c3b0fad19
#
_entry.id   7cfcb44be31a8f23ea5db50c3b0fad19
#
_cell.length_a   1.000
_cell.length_b   1.000
_cell.length_c   1.000
_cell.angle_alpha   90.00
_cell.angle_beta   90.00
_cell.angle_gamma   90.00
#
_symmetry.space_group_name_H-M   'P 1'
#
loop_
_entity.id
_entity.type
_entity.pdbx_description
1 polymer ?
#
loop_
_entity_poly.entity_id
_entity_poly.type
_entity_poly.pdbx_seq_one_letter_code
_entity_poly.pdbx_strand_id
1 'polypeptide(L)'
;MERPLERVVIVGSGNLAEALAQAVARSGLQLVQLFARNAARGEAVAALAGTQWTADPARLADADIYLISVSDKAVGEVAAALPLPAGAVVAHTAGSVPLDALPAHARRAVFYPLQTFTKGRSVDFSQIPLFLETDDSPLRPALEAFARRLSHTVVWADSAC
;
A
#
# COMPACT_ATOMS: atom_id res chain seq x y z
N MET A 1 12.34 10.62 -16.47
CA MET A 1 12.12 11.01 -15.07
C MET A 1 10.88 10.32 -14.52
N GLU A 2 11.00 9.72 -13.33
CA GLU A 2 9.88 9.03 -12.71
C GLU A 2 8.81 10.01 -12.25
N ARG A 3 7.55 9.68 -12.50
CA ARG A 3 6.42 10.47 -11.98
C ARG A 3 6.30 10.28 -10.47
N PRO A 4 5.94 11.34 -9.72
CA PRO A 4 5.65 11.17 -8.30
C PRO A 4 4.48 10.20 -8.08
N LEU A 5 4.54 9.45 -6.97
CA LEU A 5 3.44 8.58 -6.56
C LEU A 5 2.51 9.39 -5.66
N GLU A 6 1.37 9.80 -6.18
CA GLU A 6 0.45 10.67 -5.46
C GLU A 6 -0.94 10.09 -5.30
N ARG A 7 -1.40 9.29 -6.26
CA ARG A 7 -2.72 8.67 -6.23
C ARG A 7 -2.59 7.25 -5.72
N VAL A 8 -3.32 6.94 -4.66
CA VAL A 8 -3.15 5.71 -3.90
C VAL A 8 -4.45 4.92 -3.84
N VAL A 9 -4.38 3.62 -4.10
CA VAL A 9 -5.44 2.67 -3.76
C VAL A 9 -4.89 1.75 -2.67
N ILE A 10 -5.66 1.54 -1.61
CA ILE A 10 -5.33 0.56 -0.59
C ILE A 10 -6.22 -0.65 -0.79
N VAL A 11 -5.61 -1.83 -0.81
CA VAL A 11 -6.30 -3.11 -1.00
C VAL A 11 -6.25 -3.86 0.33
N GLY A 12 -7.41 -4.03 0.94
CA GLY A 12 -7.55 -4.67 2.25
C GLY A 12 -8.33 -3.80 3.23
N SER A 13 -8.76 -4.41 4.33
CA SER A 13 -9.56 -3.70 5.35
C SER A 13 -9.23 -4.15 6.77
N GLY A 14 -8.06 -4.74 6.99
CA GLY A 14 -7.60 -5.09 8.32
C GLY A 14 -7.04 -3.88 9.08
N ASN A 15 -6.41 -4.14 10.22
CA ASN A 15 -5.93 -3.08 11.09
C ASN A 15 -4.85 -2.21 10.42
N LEU A 16 -3.94 -2.83 9.68
CA LEU A 16 -2.90 -2.08 8.98
C LEU A 16 -3.50 -1.27 7.83
N ALA A 17 -4.43 -1.85 7.07
CA ALA A 17 -5.11 -1.12 5.99
C ALA A 17 -5.83 0.11 6.54
N GLU A 18 -6.49 -0.03 7.69
CA GLU A 18 -7.17 1.10 8.34
C GLU A 18 -6.17 2.20 8.72
N ALA A 19 -5.04 1.84 9.34
CA ALA A 19 -4.02 2.80 9.74
C ALA A 19 -3.40 3.49 8.52
N LEU A 20 -3.08 2.73 7.47
CA LEU A 20 -2.54 3.26 6.23
C LEU A 20 -3.51 4.22 5.55
N ALA A 21 -4.79 3.84 5.48
CA ALA A 21 -5.80 4.67 4.83
C ALA A 21 -5.90 6.04 5.50
N GLN A 22 -5.92 6.07 6.83
CA GLN A 22 -5.97 7.32 7.56
C GLN A 22 -4.68 8.14 7.40
N ALA A 23 -3.52 7.46 7.41
CA ALA A 23 -2.24 8.14 7.22
C ALA A 23 -2.15 8.78 5.84
N VAL A 24 -2.54 8.05 4.80
CA VAL A 24 -2.54 8.56 3.42
C VAL A 24 -3.48 9.75 3.31
N ALA A 25 -4.69 9.64 3.87
CA ALA A 25 -5.68 10.70 3.80
C ALA A 25 -5.19 11.99 4.46
N ARG A 26 -4.38 11.89 5.52
CA ARG A 26 -3.85 13.06 6.26
C ARG A 26 -2.59 13.65 5.67
N SER A 27 -1.92 12.93 4.77
CA SER A 27 -0.58 13.29 4.30
C SER A 27 -0.56 14.27 3.14
N GLY A 28 -1.73 14.61 2.60
CA GLY A 28 -1.82 15.37 1.36
C GLY A 28 -1.72 14.53 0.11
N LEU A 29 -1.44 13.23 0.24
CA LEU A 29 -1.59 12.28 -0.87
C LEU A 29 -3.07 12.05 -1.15
N GLN A 30 -3.38 11.57 -2.33
CA GLN A 30 -4.75 11.35 -2.74
C GLN A 30 -5.13 9.88 -2.58
N LEU A 31 -5.92 9.56 -1.56
CA LEU A 31 -6.49 8.23 -1.39
C LEU A 31 -7.73 8.14 -2.28
N VAL A 32 -7.58 7.52 -3.45
CA VAL A 32 -8.65 7.51 -4.45
C VAL A 32 -9.69 6.42 -4.21
N GLN A 33 -9.31 5.32 -3.53
CA GLN A 33 -10.22 4.22 -3.32
C GLN A 33 -9.69 3.25 -2.28
N LEU A 34 -10.60 2.62 -1.57
CA LEU A 34 -10.31 1.43 -0.77
C LEU A 34 -10.97 0.22 -1.45
N PHE A 35 -10.16 -0.78 -1.76
CA PHE A 35 -10.65 -2.03 -2.37
C PHE A 35 -10.58 -3.14 -1.32
N ALA A 36 -11.71 -3.75 -1.00
CA ALA A 36 -11.73 -4.83 0.00
C ALA A 36 -12.93 -5.74 -0.23
N ARG A 37 -12.72 -7.05 0.03
CA ARG A 37 -13.79 -8.03 -0.16
C ARG A 37 -14.85 -7.96 0.93
N ASN A 38 -14.48 -7.62 2.16
CA ASN A 38 -15.43 -7.52 3.27
C ASN A 38 -16.12 -6.17 3.22
N ALA A 39 -17.42 -6.17 2.88
CA ALA A 39 -18.18 -4.95 2.70
C ALA A 39 -18.27 -4.13 3.99
N ALA A 40 -18.59 -4.76 5.10
CA ALA A 40 -18.77 -4.05 6.37
C ALA A 40 -17.48 -3.34 6.80
N ARG A 41 -16.34 -4.05 6.78
CA ARG A 41 -15.05 -3.46 7.13
C ARG A 41 -14.59 -2.46 6.07
N GLY A 42 -14.77 -2.80 4.79
CA GLY A 42 -14.36 -1.92 3.71
C GLY A 42 -15.08 -0.58 3.74
N GLU A 43 -16.38 -0.60 3.93
CA GLU A 43 -17.16 0.63 4.04
C GLU A 43 -16.76 1.45 5.27
N ALA A 44 -16.54 0.77 6.41
CA ALA A 44 -16.14 1.45 7.64
C ALA A 44 -14.78 2.12 7.51
N VAL A 45 -13.80 1.43 6.93
CA VAL A 45 -12.45 1.99 6.74
C VAL A 45 -12.48 3.13 5.73
N ALA A 46 -13.22 2.96 4.64
CA ALA A 46 -13.35 4.02 3.64
C ALA A 46 -13.99 5.28 4.23
N ALA A 47 -15.01 5.12 5.07
CA ALA A 47 -15.65 6.26 5.74
C ALA A 47 -14.67 6.99 6.68
N LEU A 48 -13.88 6.24 7.44
CA LEU A 48 -12.88 6.82 8.34
C LEU A 48 -11.85 7.66 7.60
N ALA A 49 -11.48 7.22 6.41
CA ALA A 49 -10.45 7.88 5.61
C ALA A 49 -11.01 8.88 4.60
N GLY A 50 -12.33 8.99 4.49
CA GLY A 50 -12.96 9.93 3.56
C GLY A 50 -12.82 9.53 2.09
N THR A 51 -12.84 8.23 1.81
CA THR A 51 -12.73 7.71 0.45
C THR A 51 -13.88 6.75 0.12
N GLN A 52 -13.87 6.17 -1.07
CA GLN A 52 -14.88 5.25 -1.54
C GLN A 52 -14.39 3.82 -1.45
N TRP A 53 -15.33 2.90 -1.20
CA TRP A 53 -15.06 1.47 -1.15
C TRP A 53 -15.65 0.76 -2.36
N THR A 54 -14.97 -0.27 -2.85
CA THR A 54 -15.51 -1.26 -3.76
C THR A 54 -14.90 -2.63 -3.49
N ALA A 55 -15.65 -3.67 -3.84
CA ALA A 55 -15.13 -5.05 -3.88
C ALA A 55 -15.07 -5.57 -5.31
N ASP A 56 -15.47 -4.77 -6.29
CA ASP A 56 -15.58 -5.18 -7.67
C ASP A 56 -14.30 -4.83 -8.44
N PRO A 57 -13.54 -5.85 -8.90
CA PRO A 57 -12.32 -5.58 -9.68
C PRO A 57 -12.56 -4.73 -10.93
N ALA A 58 -13.75 -4.81 -11.53
CA ALA A 58 -14.08 -4.00 -12.70
C ALA A 58 -14.20 -2.51 -12.36
N ARG A 59 -14.33 -2.17 -11.07
CA ARG A 59 -14.43 -0.79 -10.60
C ARG A 59 -13.15 -0.29 -9.95
N LEU A 60 -12.06 -1.05 -10.04
CA LEU A 60 -10.79 -0.64 -9.47
C LEU A 60 -10.35 0.68 -10.11
N ALA A 61 -10.08 1.67 -9.27
CA ALA A 61 -9.68 2.99 -9.74
C ALA A 61 -8.25 2.98 -10.27
N ASP A 62 -7.96 3.85 -11.24
CA ASP A 62 -6.60 4.10 -11.68
C ASP A 62 -5.84 4.85 -10.59
N ALA A 63 -4.61 4.44 -10.35
CA ALA A 63 -3.76 5.07 -9.34
C ALA A 63 -2.29 4.88 -9.71
N ASP A 64 -1.43 5.59 -9.00
CA ASP A 64 0.02 5.48 -9.20
C ASP A 64 0.56 4.29 -8.44
N ILE A 65 0.01 4.00 -7.26
CA ILE A 65 0.46 2.91 -6.40
C ILE A 65 -0.73 2.21 -5.75
N TYR A 66 -0.65 0.87 -5.71
CA TYR A 66 -1.62 0.00 -5.06
C TYR A 66 -0.93 -0.67 -3.88
N LEU A 67 -1.36 -0.35 -2.67
CA LEU A 67 -0.81 -0.93 -1.45
C LEU A 67 -1.63 -2.15 -1.06
N ILE A 68 -1.05 -3.33 -1.19
CA ILE A 68 -1.73 -4.60 -0.90
C ILE A 68 -1.53 -4.92 0.58
N SER A 69 -2.56 -4.67 1.36
CA SER A 69 -2.55 -4.85 2.81
C SER A 69 -3.59 -5.87 3.23
N VAL A 70 -3.38 -7.10 2.78
CA VAL A 70 -4.22 -8.27 3.09
C VAL A 70 -3.40 -9.26 3.91
N SER A 71 -3.99 -10.39 4.30
CA SER A 71 -3.25 -11.41 5.02
C SER A 71 -2.07 -11.91 4.19
N ASP A 72 -0.98 -12.31 4.86
CA ASP A 72 0.25 -12.73 4.19
C ASP A 72 0.00 -13.80 3.13
N LYS A 73 -0.89 -14.75 3.42
CA LYS A 73 -1.22 -15.84 2.50
C LYS A 73 -1.94 -15.37 1.25
N ALA A 74 -2.64 -14.25 1.33
CA ALA A 74 -3.47 -13.75 0.23
C ALA A 74 -2.73 -12.77 -0.68
N VAL A 75 -1.56 -12.27 -0.29
CA VAL A 75 -0.86 -11.22 -1.04
C VAL A 75 -0.67 -11.56 -2.50
N GLY A 76 -0.07 -12.72 -2.79
CA GLY A 76 0.23 -13.11 -4.18
C GLY A 76 -1.02 -13.29 -5.03
N GLU A 77 -2.03 -13.97 -4.48
CA GLU A 77 -3.29 -14.22 -5.18
C GLU A 77 -4.03 -12.92 -5.48
N VAL A 78 -4.12 -12.04 -4.49
CA VAL A 78 -4.82 -10.76 -4.65
C VAL A 78 -4.10 -9.88 -5.67
N ALA A 79 -2.78 -9.76 -5.57
CA ALA A 79 -2.01 -8.95 -6.50
C ALA A 79 -2.13 -9.45 -7.94
N ALA A 80 -2.14 -10.78 -8.13
CA ALA A 80 -2.27 -11.37 -9.46
C ALA A 80 -3.66 -11.17 -10.06
N ALA A 81 -4.69 -11.07 -9.22
CA ALA A 81 -6.07 -10.97 -9.68
C ALA A 81 -6.50 -9.54 -10.03
N LEU A 82 -5.79 -8.53 -9.56
CA LEU A 82 -6.19 -7.14 -9.79
C LEU A 82 -5.81 -6.68 -11.19
N PRO A 83 -6.74 -6.01 -11.92
CA PRO A 83 -6.46 -5.48 -13.26
C PRO A 83 -5.73 -4.14 -13.16
N LEU A 84 -4.44 -4.19 -12.82
CA LEU A 84 -3.64 -2.99 -12.59
C LEU A 84 -3.35 -2.26 -13.90
N PRO A 85 -3.39 -0.91 -13.90
CA PRO A 85 -3.00 -0.15 -15.09
C PRO A 85 -1.53 -0.36 -15.42
N ALA A 86 -1.19 -0.23 -16.70
CA ALA A 86 0.19 -0.31 -17.15
C ALA A 86 1.05 0.75 -16.44
N GLY A 87 2.20 0.33 -15.94
CA GLY A 87 3.12 1.24 -15.25
C GLY A 87 2.79 1.55 -13.81
N ALA A 88 1.66 1.05 -13.29
CA ALA A 88 1.32 1.24 -11.88
C ALA A 88 2.26 0.45 -10.98
N VAL A 89 2.53 1.00 -9.82
CA VAL A 89 3.32 0.33 -8.79
C VAL A 89 2.39 -0.51 -7.92
N VAL A 90 2.79 -1.73 -7.64
CA VAL A 90 2.11 -2.59 -6.67
C VAL A 90 3.08 -2.92 -5.53
N ALA A 91 2.67 -2.62 -4.30
CA ALA A 91 3.49 -2.89 -3.12
C ALA A 91 2.69 -3.68 -2.11
N HIS A 92 3.33 -4.66 -1.45
CA HIS A 92 2.71 -5.31 -0.31
C HIS A 92 3.31 -4.81 1.00
N THR A 93 2.60 -5.00 2.08
CA THR A 93 2.95 -4.43 3.39
C THR A 93 3.32 -5.49 4.42
N ALA A 94 3.73 -6.68 3.98
CA ALA A 94 4.01 -7.82 4.86
C ALA A 94 5.51 -8.08 4.97
N GLY A 95 6.05 -7.96 6.16
CA GLY A 95 7.50 -8.12 6.38
C GLY A 95 8.02 -9.52 6.14
N SER A 96 7.15 -10.55 6.27
CA SER A 96 7.54 -11.95 6.10
C SER A 96 7.29 -12.49 4.69
N VAL A 97 6.75 -11.67 3.80
CA VAL A 97 6.42 -12.06 2.43
C VAL A 97 7.50 -11.51 1.49
N PRO A 98 8.10 -12.33 0.62
CA PRO A 98 9.14 -11.85 -0.28
C PRO A 98 8.57 -10.94 -1.38
N LEU A 99 9.45 -10.14 -1.95
CA LEU A 99 9.08 -9.26 -3.06
C LEU A 99 8.53 -10.06 -4.25
N ASP A 100 9.07 -11.24 -4.51
CA ASP A 100 8.68 -12.05 -5.65
C ASP A 100 7.32 -12.74 -5.48
N ALA A 101 6.64 -12.56 -4.35
CA ALA A 101 5.23 -12.93 -4.24
C ALA A 101 4.35 -12.04 -5.15
N LEU A 102 4.84 -10.86 -5.52
CA LEU A 102 4.16 -9.98 -6.45
C LEU A 102 4.54 -10.36 -7.89
N PRO A 103 3.65 -10.09 -8.88
CA PRO A 103 3.93 -10.48 -10.27
C PRO A 103 5.22 -9.89 -10.80
N ALA A 104 6.01 -10.71 -11.50
CA ALA A 104 7.32 -10.32 -12.02
C ALA A 104 7.24 -9.20 -13.07
N HIS A 105 6.11 -9.13 -13.80
CA HIS A 105 5.92 -8.10 -14.83
C HIS A 105 5.47 -6.76 -14.26
N ALA A 106 5.10 -6.72 -12.98
CA ALA A 106 4.64 -5.49 -12.34
C ALA A 106 5.81 -4.67 -11.81
N ARG A 107 5.60 -3.36 -11.66
CA ARG A 107 6.52 -2.50 -10.95
C ARG A 107 6.26 -2.72 -9.45
N ARG A 108 7.04 -3.59 -8.85
CA ARG A 108 6.73 -4.15 -7.54
C ARG A 108 7.64 -3.63 -6.43
N ALA A 109 7.10 -3.58 -5.22
CA ALA A 109 7.84 -3.12 -4.05
C ALA A 109 7.32 -3.78 -2.78
N VAL A 110 8.14 -3.75 -1.74
CA VAL A 110 7.72 -4.01 -0.37
C VAL A 110 7.70 -2.68 0.36
N PHE A 111 6.62 -2.43 1.09
CA PHE A 111 6.39 -1.21 1.85
C PHE A 111 5.94 -1.65 3.24
N TYR A 112 6.89 -1.88 4.13
CA TYR A 112 6.61 -2.58 5.38
C TYR A 112 6.74 -1.67 6.61
N PRO A 113 5.63 -1.35 7.29
CA PRO A 113 5.67 -0.60 8.54
C PRO A 113 6.12 -1.53 9.69
N LEU A 114 7.07 -1.06 10.48
CA LEU A 114 7.64 -1.83 11.59
C LEU A 114 6.85 -1.62 12.87
N GLN A 115 5.59 -2.06 12.88
CA GLN A 115 4.78 -2.00 14.09
C GLN A 115 3.55 -2.89 13.96
N THR A 116 3.11 -3.45 15.07
CA THR A 116 1.84 -4.17 15.16
C THR A 116 0.70 -3.17 15.30
N PHE A 117 -0.37 -3.37 14.55
CA PHE A 117 -1.54 -2.49 14.57
C PHE A 117 -2.70 -3.19 15.24
N THR A 118 -3.39 -2.47 16.15
CA THR A 118 -4.54 -2.99 16.89
C THR A 118 -5.79 -2.23 16.49
N LYS A 119 -6.89 -2.96 16.29
CA LYS A 119 -8.17 -2.37 15.91
C LYS A 119 -8.61 -1.30 16.91
N GLY A 120 -9.02 -0.15 16.38
CA GLY A 120 -9.57 0.94 17.18
C GLY A 120 -8.53 1.77 17.92
N ARG A 121 -7.26 1.39 17.84
CA ARG A 121 -6.20 2.14 18.49
C ARG A 121 -5.67 3.21 17.55
N SER A 122 -5.62 4.44 18.03
CA SER A 122 -5.03 5.55 17.28
C SER A 122 -3.51 5.37 17.16
N VAL A 123 -2.97 5.62 15.97
CA VAL A 123 -1.55 5.45 15.68
C VAL A 123 -1.03 6.72 14.98
N ASP A 124 0.10 7.24 15.47
CA ASP A 124 0.82 8.27 14.74
C ASP A 124 1.75 7.58 13.75
N PHE A 125 1.28 7.42 12.54
CA PHE A 125 2.00 6.68 11.50
C PHE A 125 3.34 7.32 11.16
N SER A 126 3.49 8.63 11.36
CA SER A 126 4.74 9.34 11.07
C SER A 126 5.91 8.87 11.93
N GLN A 127 5.62 8.25 13.07
CA GLN A 127 6.64 7.73 13.99
C GLN A 127 7.03 6.28 13.69
N ILE A 128 6.35 5.63 12.75
CA ILE A 128 6.58 4.22 12.44
C ILE A 128 7.61 4.11 11.31
N PRO A 129 8.76 3.45 11.54
CA PRO A 129 9.73 3.27 10.47
C PRO A 129 9.14 2.44 9.32
N LEU A 130 9.46 2.82 8.10
CA LEU A 130 9.04 2.12 6.90
C LEU A 130 10.25 1.45 6.24
N PHE A 131 10.15 0.14 6.02
CA PHE A 131 11.12 -0.61 5.23
C PHE A 131 10.67 -0.69 3.79
N LEU A 132 11.56 -0.36 2.89
CA LEU A 132 11.31 -0.39 1.45
C LEU A 132 12.24 -1.37 0.77
N GLU A 133 11.69 -2.08 -0.23
CA GLU A 133 12.45 -2.96 -1.10
C GLU A 133 11.84 -2.90 -2.49
N THR A 134 12.66 -2.89 -3.53
CA THR A 134 12.19 -3.00 -4.92
C THR A 134 13.32 -3.54 -5.80
N ASP A 135 12.95 -4.29 -6.84
CA ASP A 135 13.87 -4.70 -7.89
C ASP A 135 13.78 -3.78 -9.13
N ASP A 136 13.00 -2.70 -9.04
CA ASP A 136 12.86 -1.69 -10.08
C ASP A 136 13.70 -0.46 -9.67
N SER A 137 14.94 -0.45 -10.09
CA SER A 137 15.88 0.60 -9.68
C SER A 137 15.39 2.02 -9.99
N PRO A 138 14.81 2.32 -11.17
CA PRO A 138 14.27 3.65 -11.43
C PRO A 138 13.13 4.08 -10.50
N LEU A 139 12.45 3.13 -9.86
CA LEU A 139 11.36 3.43 -8.94
C LEU A 139 11.84 3.98 -7.59
N ARG A 140 13.09 3.69 -7.20
CA ARG A 140 13.58 3.98 -5.85
C ARG A 140 13.35 5.44 -5.40
N PRO A 141 13.71 6.46 -6.19
CA PRO A 141 13.49 7.84 -5.71
C PRO A 141 12.02 8.19 -5.49
N ALA A 142 11.13 7.76 -6.38
CA ALA A 142 9.71 8.03 -6.26
C ALA A 142 9.10 7.31 -5.05
N LEU A 143 9.52 6.06 -4.82
CA LEU A 143 9.03 5.27 -3.69
C LEU A 143 9.52 5.87 -2.37
N GLU A 144 10.76 6.30 -2.30
CA GLU A 144 11.28 6.95 -1.09
C GLU A 144 10.55 8.26 -0.81
N ALA A 145 10.33 9.10 -1.83
CA ALA A 145 9.59 10.34 -1.66
C ALA A 145 8.18 10.08 -1.15
N PHE A 146 7.52 9.06 -1.69
CA PHE A 146 6.19 8.64 -1.24
C PHE A 146 6.22 8.22 0.25
N ALA A 147 7.17 7.36 0.61
CA ALA A 147 7.27 6.87 1.98
C ALA A 147 7.53 8.00 2.97
N ARG A 148 8.34 8.98 2.58
CA ARG A 148 8.65 10.13 3.44
C ARG A 148 7.47 11.08 3.65
N ARG A 149 6.44 10.98 2.80
CA ARG A 149 5.18 11.67 3.04
C ARG A 149 4.43 11.06 4.23
N LEU A 150 4.72 9.82 4.58
CA LEU A 150 4.00 9.05 5.58
C LEU A 150 4.80 8.82 6.87
N SER A 151 6.12 8.80 6.81
CA SER A 151 6.96 8.52 7.98
C SER A 151 8.23 9.36 7.96
N HIS A 152 8.70 9.67 9.17
CA HIS A 152 9.99 10.36 9.35
C HIS A 152 11.18 9.43 9.13
N THR A 153 10.99 8.13 9.23
CA THR A 153 12.09 7.15 9.12
C THR A 153 11.82 6.17 7.99
N VAL A 154 12.67 6.20 6.98
CA VAL A 154 12.59 5.30 5.83
C VAL A 154 13.90 4.55 5.73
N VAL A 155 13.84 3.22 5.68
CA VAL A 155 15.00 2.35 5.61
C VAL A 155 14.86 1.46 4.39
N TRP A 156 15.90 1.39 3.57
CA TRP A 156 15.91 0.49 2.43
C TRP A 156 16.47 -0.87 2.85
N ALA A 157 15.76 -1.92 2.49
CA ALA A 157 16.28 -3.26 2.62
C ALA A 157 17.42 -3.44 1.63
N ASP A 158 18.57 -3.93 2.12
CA ASP A 158 19.70 -4.22 1.26
C ASP A 158 19.60 -5.67 0.80
N SER A 159 18.94 -5.85 -0.35
CA SER A 159 18.75 -7.18 -0.92
C SER A 159 20.04 -7.77 -1.50
N ALA A 160 21.10 -6.98 -1.58
CA ALA A 160 22.39 -7.44 -2.07
C ALA A 160 23.22 -8.13 -0.98
N CYS A 161 22.81 -8.01 0.26
CA CYS A 161 23.50 -8.65 1.38
C CYS A 161 23.05 -10.07 1.61
#